data_93517be4b24c19a66d25d0708716bb27
#
_entry.id   93517be4b24c19a66d25d0708716bb27
#
_cell.length_a   1.000
_cell.length_b   1.000
_cell.length_c   1.000
_cell.angle_alpha   90.00
_cell.angle_beta   90.00
_cell.angle_gamma   90.00
#
_symmetry.space_group_name_H-M   'P 1'
#
loop_
_entity.id
_entity.type
_entity.pdbx_description
1 polymer ?
#
loop_
_entity_poly.entity_id
_entity_poly.type
_entity_poly.pdbx_seq_one_letter_code
_entity_poly.pdbx_strand_id
1 'polypeptide(L)'
;DHLEELRGSLFRMLGVYVAALVTLFFFKGFIFDNIILAPSKPDFFMYQLLGADFSMTLVNIEVAAQFLIHMKITFICALIVSFPYLVFELWRFIAPALYEREKKAVKGAFLFASVLFYIGVAVGYTVVFPLMLNFFSGYQVSPDVPNTFSLTSYISMFTSMVLIFGIVFEFPTV
;
A
#
# COMPACT_ATOMS: atom_id res chain seq x y z
N ASP A 1 15.93 12.31 28.40
CA ASP A 1 15.03 13.37 28.04
C ASP A 1 14.15 12.97 26.86
N HIS A 2 12.84 13.19 27.00
CA HIS A 2 11.85 12.74 25.99
C HIS A 2 12.06 13.39 24.65
N LEU A 3 12.48 14.66 24.62
CA LEU A 3 12.69 15.38 23.35
C LEU A 3 13.86 14.79 22.57
N GLU A 4 14.94 14.42 23.25
CA GLU A 4 16.09 13.80 22.60
C GLU A 4 15.76 12.39 22.11
N GLU A 5 14.99 11.61 22.91
CA GLU A 5 14.55 10.29 22.50
C GLU A 5 13.63 10.38 21.28
N LEU A 6 12.70 11.32 21.29
CA LEU A 6 11.80 11.54 20.15
C LEU A 6 12.59 11.90 18.90
N ARG A 7 13.56 12.81 19.04
CA ARG A 7 14.42 13.21 17.92
C ARG A 7 15.19 12.03 17.35
N GLY A 8 15.77 11.21 18.24
CA GLY A 8 16.49 10.01 17.82
C GLY A 8 15.59 9.01 17.11
N SER A 9 14.39 8.80 17.63
CA SER A 9 13.42 7.90 17.01
C SER A 9 13.01 8.39 15.63
N LEU A 10 12.75 9.70 15.50
CA LEU A 10 12.39 10.28 14.21
C LEU A 10 13.51 10.13 13.19
N PHE A 11 14.77 10.34 13.60
CA PHE A 11 15.90 10.18 12.68
C PHE A 11 16.04 8.71 12.24
N ARG A 12 15.85 7.76 13.14
CA ARG A 12 15.92 6.34 12.80
C ARG A 12 14.78 5.94 11.85
N MET A 13 13.56 6.40 12.14
CA MET A 13 12.41 6.14 11.26
C MET A 13 12.66 6.71 9.87
N LEU A 14 13.11 7.95 9.81
CA LEU A 14 13.41 8.61 8.54
C LEU A 14 14.51 7.87 7.77
N GLY A 15 15.56 7.44 8.49
CA GLY A 15 16.64 6.68 7.88
C GLY A 15 16.18 5.37 7.26
N VAL A 16 15.37 4.61 7.99
CA VAL A 16 14.83 3.35 7.48
C VAL A 16 13.90 3.60 6.29
N TYR A 17 13.06 4.61 6.39
CA TYR A 17 12.14 4.96 5.30
C TYR A 17 12.91 5.35 4.03
N VAL A 18 13.94 6.19 4.17
CA VAL A 18 14.76 6.60 3.04
C VAL A 18 15.51 5.42 2.45
N ALA A 19 16.03 4.52 3.29
CA ALA A 19 16.70 3.32 2.81
C ALA A 19 15.75 2.43 2.00
N ALA A 20 14.52 2.24 2.50
CA ALA A 20 13.50 1.50 1.77
C ALA A 20 13.13 2.20 0.48
N LEU A 21 13.01 3.52 0.51
CA LEU A 21 12.68 4.32 -0.66
C LEU A 21 13.73 4.14 -1.76
N VAL A 22 15.01 4.27 -1.41
CA VAL A 22 16.10 4.15 -2.38
C VAL A 22 16.14 2.73 -2.95
N THR A 23 16.01 1.73 -2.10
CA THR A 23 16.04 0.34 -2.53
C THR A 23 14.91 0.05 -3.52
N LEU A 24 13.69 0.48 -3.19
CA LEU A 24 12.52 0.23 -4.03
C LEU A 24 12.58 1.04 -5.32
N PHE A 25 13.20 2.21 -5.29
CA PHE A 25 13.36 3.01 -6.50
C PHE A 25 14.15 2.26 -7.58
N PHE A 26 15.19 1.54 -7.17
CA PHE A 26 16.01 0.77 -8.10
C PHE A 26 15.34 -0.53 -8.56
N PHE A 27 14.31 -0.99 -7.86
CA PHE A 27 13.56 -2.20 -8.23
C PHE A 27 12.24 -1.88 -8.93
N LYS A 28 12.13 -0.72 -9.56
CA LYS A 28 10.85 -0.26 -10.15
C LYS A 28 10.26 -1.25 -11.16
N GLY A 29 11.10 -1.88 -11.99
CA GLY A 29 10.62 -2.82 -13.00
C GLY A 29 9.93 -4.00 -12.37
N PHE A 30 10.56 -4.61 -11.36
CA PHE A 30 9.95 -5.72 -10.64
C PHE A 30 8.63 -5.32 -9.98
N ILE A 31 8.62 -4.15 -9.31
CA ILE A 31 7.44 -3.70 -8.59
C ILE A 31 6.29 -3.43 -9.55
N PHE A 32 6.54 -2.65 -10.60
CA PHE A 32 5.47 -2.29 -11.52
C PHE A 32 4.99 -3.48 -12.34
N ASP A 33 5.91 -4.29 -12.88
CA ASP A 33 5.52 -5.37 -13.78
C ASP A 33 4.88 -6.53 -13.05
N ASN A 34 5.32 -6.86 -11.85
CA ASN A 34 4.90 -8.08 -11.16
C ASN A 34 3.90 -7.84 -10.04
N ILE A 35 3.80 -6.63 -9.51
CA ILE A 35 2.93 -6.35 -8.37
C ILE A 35 1.87 -5.33 -8.71
N ILE A 36 2.27 -4.14 -9.12
CA ILE A 36 1.33 -3.02 -9.29
C ILE A 36 0.40 -3.26 -10.46
N LEU A 37 0.94 -3.68 -11.59
CA LEU A 37 0.17 -3.87 -12.82
C LEU A 37 -0.39 -5.28 -12.97
N ALA A 38 -0.07 -6.18 -12.05
CA ALA A 38 -0.57 -7.56 -12.12
C ALA A 38 -2.10 -7.65 -12.16
N PRO A 39 -2.86 -6.87 -11.35
CA PRO A 39 -4.33 -6.95 -11.43
C PRO A 39 -4.92 -6.52 -12.78
N SER A 40 -4.16 -5.83 -13.63
CA SER A 40 -4.66 -5.47 -14.97
C SER A 40 -4.47 -6.58 -15.99
N LYS A 41 -3.79 -7.66 -15.63
CA LYS A 41 -3.49 -8.76 -16.54
C LYS A 41 -4.45 -9.93 -16.32
N PRO A 42 -4.77 -10.69 -17.39
CA PRO A 42 -5.75 -11.77 -17.27
C PRO A 42 -5.29 -12.96 -16.45
N ASP A 43 -3.98 -13.14 -16.26
CA ASP A 43 -3.43 -14.26 -15.52
C ASP A 43 -3.32 -14.01 -14.02
N PHE A 44 -3.87 -12.89 -13.51
CA PHE A 44 -3.92 -12.62 -12.09
C PHE A 44 -4.74 -13.71 -11.37
N PHE A 45 -4.23 -14.22 -10.25
CA PHE A 45 -4.78 -15.43 -9.63
C PHE A 45 -6.25 -15.29 -9.25
N MET A 46 -6.68 -14.09 -8.87
CA MET A 46 -8.06 -13.87 -8.47
C MET A 46 -9.03 -14.07 -9.65
N TYR A 47 -8.62 -13.66 -10.85
CA TYR A 47 -9.44 -13.85 -12.05
C TYR A 47 -9.54 -15.33 -12.43
N GLN A 48 -8.46 -16.08 -12.25
CA GLN A 48 -8.48 -17.51 -12.48
C GLN A 48 -9.37 -18.23 -11.49
N LEU A 49 -9.34 -17.81 -10.23
CA LEU A 49 -10.15 -18.38 -9.17
C LEU A 49 -11.64 -18.14 -9.40
N LEU A 50 -12.00 -16.95 -9.87
CA LEU A 50 -13.39 -16.59 -10.16
C LEU A 50 -13.86 -17.04 -11.52
N GLY A 51 -12.96 -17.55 -12.37
CA GLY A 51 -13.29 -17.94 -13.72
C GLY A 51 -13.61 -16.77 -14.65
N ALA A 52 -13.13 -15.57 -14.30
CA ALA A 52 -13.37 -14.37 -15.08
C ALA A 52 -12.24 -14.15 -16.08
N ASP A 53 -12.61 -13.89 -17.34
CA ASP A 53 -11.66 -13.44 -18.35
C ASP A 53 -11.61 -11.92 -18.30
N PHE A 54 -10.47 -11.39 -17.85
CA PHE A 54 -10.32 -9.95 -17.71
C PHE A 54 -8.94 -9.53 -18.15
N SER A 55 -8.88 -8.52 -18.99
CA SER A 55 -7.64 -7.85 -19.34
C SER A 55 -7.90 -6.37 -19.52
N MET A 56 -6.91 -5.55 -19.17
CA MET A 56 -7.02 -4.11 -19.26
C MET A 56 -5.74 -3.56 -19.87
N THR A 57 -5.89 -2.72 -20.88
CA THR A 57 -4.76 -2.02 -21.47
C THR A 57 -4.72 -0.61 -20.91
N LEU A 58 -3.58 -0.26 -20.33
CA LEU A 58 -3.38 1.06 -19.72
C LEU A 58 -2.61 1.95 -20.66
N VAL A 59 -3.04 3.21 -20.77
CA VAL A 59 -2.42 4.22 -21.60
C VAL A 59 -1.89 5.35 -20.76
N ASN A 60 -0.72 5.86 -21.13
CA ASN A 60 -0.17 7.06 -20.51
C ASN A 60 -0.53 8.26 -21.39
N ILE A 61 -1.31 9.17 -20.84
CA ILE A 61 -1.80 10.34 -21.56
C ILE A 61 -0.98 11.59 -21.23
N GLU A 62 -0.50 11.69 -19.98
CA GLU A 62 0.19 12.88 -19.50
C GLU A 62 1.69 12.77 -19.73
N VAL A 63 2.34 13.92 -20.00
CA VAL A 63 3.75 13.97 -20.38
C VAL A 63 4.65 13.45 -19.25
N ALA A 64 4.43 13.93 -18.03
CA ALA A 64 5.27 13.59 -16.89
C ALA A 64 4.66 12.51 -16.02
N ALA A 65 3.57 11.87 -16.44
CA ALA A 65 2.81 10.98 -15.58
C ALA A 65 3.60 9.77 -15.10
N GLN A 66 4.38 9.16 -16.00
CA GLN A 66 5.12 7.95 -15.62
C GLN A 66 6.15 8.23 -14.54
N PHE A 67 6.84 9.37 -14.63
CA PHE A 67 7.82 9.74 -13.61
C PHE A 67 7.14 10.02 -12.27
N LEU A 68 6.05 10.82 -12.29
CA LEU A 68 5.34 11.17 -11.06
C LEU A 68 4.72 9.94 -10.41
N ILE A 69 4.18 9.03 -11.22
CA ILE A 69 3.63 7.78 -10.73
C ILE A 69 4.72 6.92 -10.10
N HIS A 70 5.88 6.83 -10.74
CA HIS A 70 7.02 6.09 -10.19
C HIS A 70 7.39 6.62 -8.82
N MET A 71 7.49 7.94 -8.69
CA MET A 71 7.81 8.55 -7.39
C MET A 71 6.72 8.25 -6.36
N LYS A 72 5.46 8.44 -6.72
CA LYS A 72 4.33 8.20 -5.81
C LYS A 72 4.30 6.77 -5.31
N ILE A 73 4.42 5.81 -6.22
CA ILE A 73 4.37 4.39 -5.86
C ILE A 73 5.58 4.01 -4.99
N THR A 74 6.75 4.55 -5.32
CA THR A 74 7.94 4.29 -4.52
C THR A 74 7.75 4.78 -3.07
N PHE A 75 7.21 5.99 -2.91
CA PHE A 75 6.93 6.53 -1.57
C PHE A 75 5.96 5.65 -0.79
N ILE A 76 4.89 5.21 -1.45
CA ILE A 76 3.86 4.41 -0.78
C ILE A 76 4.38 3.02 -0.45
N CYS A 77 5.09 2.38 -1.36
CA CYS A 77 5.67 1.06 -1.11
C CYS A 77 6.70 1.11 0.00
N ALA A 78 7.51 2.17 0.05
CA ALA A 78 8.46 2.35 1.14
C ALA A 78 7.75 2.49 2.48
N LEU A 79 6.63 3.21 2.52
CA LEU A 79 5.83 3.33 3.72
C LEU A 79 5.29 1.97 4.18
N ILE A 80 4.76 1.18 3.25
CA ILE A 80 4.22 -0.12 3.57
C ILE A 80 5.31 -1.07 4.08
N VAL A 81 6.46 -1.09 3.40
CA VAL A 81 7.56 -1.96 3.77
C VAL A 81 8.15 -1.58 5.13
N SER A 82 8.27 -0.28 5.42
CA SER A 82 8.87 0.19 6.66
C SER A 82 7.88 0.28 7.82
N PHE A 83 6.59 0.01 7.58
CA PHE A 83 5.55 0.18 8.59
C PHE A 83 5.86 -0.56 9.90
N PRO A 84 6.27 -1.85 9.89
CA PRO A 84 6.54 -2.54 11.15
C PRO A 84 7.66 -1.89 11.95
N TYR A 85 8.68 -1.37 11.26
CA TYR A 85 9.77 -0.69 11.95
C TYR A 85 9.30 0.62 12.56
N LEU A 86 8.45 1.36 11.83
CA LEU A 86 7.90 2.61 12.35
C LEU A 86 7.07 2.35 13.61
N VAL A 87 6.27 1.30 13.59
CA VAL A 87 5.47 0.89 14.75
C VAL A 87 6.39 0.47 15.92
N PHE A 88 7.44 -0.26 15.62
CA PHE A 88 8.42 -0.69 16.62
C PHE A 88 9.11 0.51 17.27
N GLU A 89 9.49 1.51 16.50
CA GLU A 89 10.11 2.72 17.03
C GLU A 89 9.15 3.49 17.92
N LEU A 90 7.88 3.58 17.54
CA LEU A 90 6.86 4.20 18.37
C LEU A 90 6.72 3.45 19.70
N TRP A 91 6.72 2.12 19.66
CA TRP A 91 6.66 1.32 20.90
C TRP A 91 7.88 1.57 21.78
N ARG A 92 9.08 1.61 21.18
CA ARG A 92 10.30 1.90 21.93
C ARG A 92 10.25 3.26 22.63
N PHE A 93 9.67 4.24 21.95
CA PHE A 93 9.52 5.59 22.51
C PHE A 93 8.55 5.59 23.68
N ILE A 94 7.47 4.82 23.58
CA ILE A 94 6.42 4.79 24.61
C ILE A 94 6.79 3.88 25.77
N ALA A 95 7.53 2.80 25.53
CA ALA A 95 7.80 1.76 26.52
C ALA A 95 8.34 2.27 27.84
N PRO A 96 9.32 3.21 27.88
CA PRO A 96 9.84 3.68 29.17
C PRO A 96 8.82 4.38 30.05
N ALA A 97 7.73 4.89 29.47
CA ALA A 97 6.69 5.58 30.22
C ALA A 97 5.65 4.63 30.79
N LEU A 98 5.74 3.32 30.49
CA LEU A 98 4.74 2.35 30.90
C LEU A 98 5.24 1.46 32.04
N TYR A 99 4.31 1.00 32.88
CA TYR A 99 4.60 -0.04 33.86
C TYR A 99 4.81 -1.38 33.15
N GLU A 100 5.45 -2.33 33.84
CA GLU A 100 5.79 -3.63 33.27
C GLU A 100 4.58 -4.36 32.67
N ARG A 101 3.46 -4.34 33.39
CA ARG A 101 2.21 -4.99 32.92
C ARG A 101 1.63 -4.30 31.69
N GLU A 102 1.80 -2.98 31.60
CA GLU A 102 1.29 -2.20 30.46
C GLU A 102 2.14 -2.41 29.21
N LYS A 103 3.46 -2.58 29.40
CA LYS A 103 4.37 -2.81 28.28
C LYS A 103 3.98 -4.02 27.47
N LYS A 104 3.59 -5.11 28.14
CA LYS A 104 3.22 -6.34 27.45
C LYS A 104 1.96 -6.14 26.59
N ALA A 105 0.95 -5.46 27.13
CA ALA A 105 -0.29 -5.21 26.42
C ALA A 105 -0.07 -4.28 25.23
N VAL A 106 0.71 -3.20 25.41
CA VAL A 106 0.96 -2.23 24.35
C VAL A 106 1.83 -2.85 23.26
N LYS A 107 2.83 -3.65 23.63
CA LYS A 107 3.65 -4.35 22.64
C LYS A 107 2.80 -5.28 21.78
N GLY A 108 1.89 -6.01 22.41
CA GLY A 108 0.97 -6.87 21.69
C GLY A 108 0.06 -6.07 20.75
N ALA A 109 -0.41 -4.91 21.22
CA ALA A 109 -1.26 -4.05 20.39
C ALA A 109 -0.51 -3.53 19.15
N PHE A 110 0.74 -3.10 19.31
CA PHE A 110 1.52 -2.61 18.18
C PHE A 110 1.85 -3.73 17.19
N LEU A 111 2.17 -4.92 17.69
CA LEU A 111 2.40 -6.08 16.84
C LEU A 111 1.14 -6.44 16.06
N PHE A 112 0.01 -6.45 16.76
CA PHE A 112 -1.30 -6.73 16.16
C PHE A 112 -1.64 -5.69 15.08
N ALA A 113 -1.34 -4.41 15.35
CA ALA A 113 -1.57 -3.35 14.38
C ALA A 113 -0.77 -3.57 13.10
N SER A 114 0.50 -3.97 13.22
CA SER A 114 1.32 -4.25 12.03
C SER A 114 0.74 -5.38 11.20
N VAL A 115 0.33 -6.47 11.87
CA VAL A 115 -0.25 -7.62 11.18
C VAL A 115 -1.56 -7.23 10.49
N LEU A 116 -2.43 -6.49 11.19
CA LEU A 116 -3.70 -6.05 10.62
C LEU A 116 -3.51 -5.11 9.44
N PHE A 117 -2.52 -4.22 9.51
CA PHE A 117 -2.24 -3.33 8.39
C PHE A 117 -1.89 -4.12 7.14
N TYR A 118 -1.01 -5.11 7.26
CA TYR A 118 -0.62 -5.93 6.13
C TYR A 118 -1.77 -6.79 5.62
N ILE A 119 -2.61 -7.29 6.51
CA ILE A 119 -3.80 -8.05 6.11
C ILE A 119 -4.75 -7.14 5.32
N GLY A 120 -4.96 -5.90 5.78
CA GLY A 120 -5.80 -4.94 5.07
C GLY A 120 -5.25 -4.60 3.70
N VAL A 121 -3.95 -4.35 3.61
CA VAL A 121 -3.30 -4.07 2.34
C VAL A 121 -3.44 -5.27 1.39
N ALA A 122 -3.22 -6.48 1.91
CA ALA A 122 -3.34 -7.69 1.09
C ALA A 122 -4.77 -7.90 0.59
N VAL A 123 -5.78 -7.69 1.45
CA VAL A 123 -7.18 -7.83 1.05
C VAL A 123 -7.53 -6.79 -0.01
N GLY A 124 -7.13 -5.53 0.20
CA GLY A 124 -7.37 -4.49 -0.77
C GLY A 124 -6.74 -4.78 -2.12
N TYR A 125 -5.51 -5.28 -2.10
CA TYR A 125 -4.78 -5.57 -3.33
C TYR A 125 -5.32 -6.82 -4.05
N THR A 126 -5.55 -7.90 -3.31
CA THR A 126 -5.80 -9.21 -3.94
C THR A 126 -7.28 -9.45 -4.24
N VAL A 127 -8.18 -8.85 -3.47
CA VAL A 127 -9.62 -9.13 -3.59
C VAL A 127 -10.36 -7.91 -4.10
N VAL A 128 -10.28 -6.80 -3.37
CA VAL A 128 -11.15 -5.64 -3.63
C VAL A 128 -10.77 -4.93 -4.90
N PHE A 129 -9.48 -4.68 -5.11
CA PHE A 129 -9.03 -3.93 -6.28
C PHE A 129 -9.33 -4.66 -7.59
N PRO A 130 -9.01 -5.97 -7.74
CA PRO A 130 -9.37 -6.68 -8.97
C PRO A 130 -10.86 -6.72 -9.24
N LEU A 131 -11.67 -6.88 -8.19
CA LEU A 131 -13.14 -6.89 -8.37
C LEU A 131 -13.64 -5.54 -8.83
N MET A 132 -13.10 -4.45 -8.28
CA MET A 132 -13.47 -3.11 -8.72
C MET A 132 -13.03 -2.81 -10.13
N LEU A 133 -11.83 -3.26 -10.52
CA LEU A 133 -11.37 -3.10 -11.90
C LEU A 133 -12.31 -3.82 -12.86
N ASN A 134 -12.68 -5.04 -12.52
CA ASN A 134 -13.59 -5.82 -13.37
C ASN A 134 -14.95 -5.11 -13.50
N PHE A 135 -15.47 -4.59 -12.40
CA PHE A 135 -16.74 -3.88 -12.40
C PHE A 135 -16.67 -2.61 -13.26
N PHE A 136 -15.66 -1.77 -13.01
CA PHE A 136 -15.56 -0.48 -13.71
C PHE A 136 -15.17 -0.63 -15.17
N SER A 137 -14.40 -1.66 -15.52
CA SER A 137 -14.03 -1.88 -16.91
C SER A 137 -15.24 -2.27 -17.76
N GLY A 138 -16.22 -2.94 -17.16
CA GLY A 138 -17.45 -3.30 -17.84
C GLY A 138 -18.57 -2.27 -17.74
N TYR A 139 -18.38 -1.21 -16.95
CA TYR A 139 -19.43 -0.22 -16.74
C TYR A 139 -19.37 0.87 -17.79
N GLN A 140 -20.46 1.09 -18.49
CA GLN A 140 -20.60 2.15 -19.47
C GLN A 140 -21.94 2.85 -19.25
N VAL A 141 -21.90 4.18 -19.23
CA VAL A 141 -23.13 4.99 -19.18
C VAL A 141 -23.93 4.81 -20.46
N SER A 142 -23.20 4.71 -21.58
CA SER A 142 -23.80 4.52 -22.91
C SER A 142 -22.81 3.75 -23.77
N PRO A 143 -23.31 2.89 -24.72
CA PRO A 143 -22.41 2.23 -25.67
C PRO A 143 -21.60 3.20 -26.54
N ASP A 144 -22.06 4.46 -26.61
CA ASP A 144 -21.36 5.49 -27.39
C ASP A 144 -20.14 6.05 -26.67
N VAL A 145 -19.95 5.70 -25.37
CA VAL A 145 -18.81 6.15 -24.57
C VAL A 145 -17.90 4.96 -24.30
N PRO A 146 -16.84 4.76 -25.10
CA PRO A 146 -15.91 3.65 -24.87
C PRO A 146 -15.03 3.92 -23.64
N ASN A 147 -14.69 2.83 -22.94
CA ASN A 147 -13.82 2.89 -21.77
C ASN A 147 -12.37 2.83 -22.21
N THR A 148 -11.65 3.92 -22.02
CA THR A 148 -10.20 3.99 -22.18
C THR A 148 -9.61 4.33 -20.83
N PHE A 149 -8.69 3.50 -20.36
CA PHE A 149 -8.16 3.64 -18.99
C PHE A 149 -6.74 4.20 -19.04
N SER A 150 -6.51 5.27 -18.27
CA SER A 150 -5.19 5.87 -18.15
C SER A 150 -4.41 5.22 -17.02
N LEU A 151 -3.09 5.22 -17.15
CA LEU A 151 -2.21 4.74 -16.09
C LEU A 151 -2.41 5.56 -14.82
N THR A 152 -2.60 6.87 -14.94
CA THR A 152 -2.83 7.74 -13.78
C THR A 152 -4.07 7.33 -12.99
N SER A 153 -5.17 7.06 -13.69
CA SER A 153 -6.42 6.62 -13.05
C SER A 153 -6.24 5.28 -12.34
N TYR A 154 -5.57 4.34 -12.99
CA TYR A 154 -5.31 3.02 -12.43
C TYR A 154 -4.51 3.14 -11.12
N ILE A 155 -3.44 3.92 -11.14
CA ILE A 155 -2.58 4.09 -9.98
C ILE A 155 -3.31 4.81 -8.85
N SER A 156 -4.12 5.83 -9.17
CA SER A 156 -4.91 6.54 -8.16
C SER A 156 -5.87 5.59 -7.46
N MET A 157 -6.56 4.75 -8.22
CA MET A 157 -7.50 3.78 -7.64
C MET A 157 -6.75 2.73 -6.82
N PHE A 158 -5.64 2.21 -7.36
CA PHE A 158 -4.80 1.23 -6.67
C PHE A 158 -4.35 1.77 -5.31
N THR A 159 -3.77 2.96 -5.30
CA THR A 159 -3.25 3.58 -4.11
C THR A 159 -4.35 3.80 -3.07
N SER A 160 -5.49 4.35 -3.53
CA SER A 160 -6.61 4.63 -2.63
C SER A 160 -7.15 3.36 -2.00
N MET A 161 -7.36 2.31 -2.79
CA MET A 161 -7.93 1.07 -2.27
C MET A 161 -7.00 0.39 -1.28
N VAL A 162 -5.72 0.28 -1.62
CA VAL A 162 -4.75 -0.40 -0.77
C VAL A 162 -4.61 0.34 0.57
N LEU A 163 -4.46 1.67 0.52
CA LEU A 163 -4.29 2.44 1.74
C LEU A 163 -5.56 2.48 2.59
N ILE A 164 -6.72 2.65 1.95
CA ILE A 164 -7.99 2.68 2.69
C ILE A 164 -8.20 1.37 3.43
N PHE A 165 -7.99 0.23 2.78
CA PHE A 165 -8.19 -1.06 3.44
C PHE A 165 -7.14 -1.33 4.51
N GLY A 166 -5.89 -0.87 4.30
CA GLY A 166 -4.90 -0.94 5.35
C GLY A 166 -5.31 -0.18 6.59
N ILE A 167 -5.83 1.04 6.40
CA ILE A 167 -6.27 1.89 7.51
C ILE A 167 -7.54 1.33 8.16
N VAL A 168 -8.49 0.86 7.37
CA VAL A 168 -9.74 0.31 7.89
C VAL A 168 -9.47 -0.88 8.80
N PHE A 169 -8.52 -1.74 8.44
CA PHE A 169 -8.18 -2.90 9.26
C PHE A 169 -7.48 -2.53 10.55
N GLU A 170 -7.08 -1.27 10.71
CA GLU A 170 -6.51 -0.79 11.97
C GLU A 170 -7.58 -0.45 13.02
N PHE A 171 -8.85 -0.32 12.64
CA PHE A 171 -9.92 0.04 13.58
C PHE A 171 -10.02 -0.90 14.78
N PRO A 172 -9.89 -2.24 14.63
CA PRO A 172 -9.94 -3.10 15.82
C PRO A 172 -8.82 -2.86 16.82
N THR A 173 -7.73 -2.22 16.40
CA THR A 173 -6.62 -1.90 17.28
C THR A 173 -6.93 -0.68 18.15
N VAL A 174 -7.76 0.21 17.69
CA VAL A 174 -8.18 1.42 18.39
C VAL A 174 -9.38 1.12 19.34
#